data_7e9dd8becfde9022ac92f1038c3f58ba
#
_entry.id   7e9dd8becfde9022ac92f1038c3f58ba
#
_cell.length_a   1.000
_cell.length_b   1.000
_cell.length_c   1.000
_cell.angle_alpha   90.00
_cell.angle_beta   90.00
_cell.angle_gamma   90.00
#
_symmetry.space_group_name_H-M   'P 1'
#
loop_
_entity.id
_entity.type
_entity.pdbx_description
1 polymer ?
#
loop_
_entity_poly.entity_id
_entity_poly.type
_entity_poly.pdbx_seq_one_letter_code
_entity_poly.pdbx_strand_id
1 'polypeptide(L)'
;MDEDFLLLNPGPVPVTDEVSAAMDEPMVSHRSAAFEAVYERAQDGLEYVFEESTLDGTATATDAGGTSLLLNGTASMGMEAAVANLVGSGEHVVALVNGKFGRRFARIAERYADVTRVEVPWGDSIPLSDVDAALTDDTDLVTMVHNETSTGLLNPVAGVGRIADRYDARFVVDGVTSIGGDVFCVDPWNVDIAITDAQKALAAPPGISAMYVTGEVVDDLDGESAPFYEDLEWHLRKAESHQTPFTSAVPLFRAMAVAVEDIVAETMPTRIARHRRQAAAFRAGFTGMGLDLFANAEDATVLSNTVTAVSLPDPVRGDDADAFFDGVDARNVSISGGQGHLGGTIFRVSNMGGLPDSAILRGVRVVGEAMADAGVDVDVDAGLAAARGELNLAETAPADD
;
A
#
# COMPACT_ATOMS: atom_id res chain seq x y z
N MET A 1 -9.40 -15.12 -18.59
CA MET A 1 -8.04 -15.31 -18.09
C MET A 1 -7.82 -16.81 -17.98
N ASP A 2 -6.62 -17.27 -18.28
CA ASP A 2 -6.27 -18.68 -18.07
C ASP A 2 -6.42 -18.96 -16.57
N GLU A 3 -7.09 -20.03 -16.16
CA GLU A 3 -7.33 -20.38 -14.73
C GLU A 3 -6.03 -20.52 -13.94
N ASP A 4 -4.89 -20.64 -14.65
CA ASP A 4 -3.54 -20.75 -14.06
C ASP A 4 -2.75 -19.43 -13.97
N PHE A 5 -3.32 -18.28 -14.35
CA PHE A 5 -2.58 -17.02 -14.31
C PHE A 5 -2.42 -16.50 -12.88
N LEU A 6 -1.16 -16.24 -12.46
CA LEU A 6 -0.82 -15.73 -11.15
C LEU A 6 -0.29 -14.28 -11.21
N LEU A 7 -1.01 -13.36 -10.61
CA LEU A 7 -0.68 -11.94 -10.55
C LEU A 7 0.05 -11.65 -9.22
N LEU A 8 1.36 -11.37 -9.28
CA LEU A 8 2.20 -11.00 -8.14
C LEU A 8 2.71 -9.56 -8.22
N ASN A 9 2.09 -8.72 -9.04
CA ASN A 9 2.43 -7.31 -9.15
C ASN A 9 2.05 -6.54 -7.87
N PRO A 10 2.81 -5.51 -7.46
CA PRO A 10 2.45 -4.65 -6.33
C PRO A 10 1.24 -3.71 -6.60
N GLY A 11 0.21 -4.23 -7.26
CA GLY A 11 -1.04 -3.58 -7.60
C GLY A 11 -1.18 -3.18 -9.07
N PRO A 12 -2.38 -3.43 -9.66
CA PRO A 12 -3.51 -4.07 -8.99
C PRO A 12 -3.20 -5.52 -8.56
N VAL A 13 -3.86 -5.95 -7.49
CA VAL A 13 -3.75 -7.32 -6.97
C VAL A 13 -4.94 -8.17 -7.40
N PRO A 14 -4.88 -9.52 -7.31
CA PRO A 14 -6.03 -10.37 -7.56
C PRO A 14 -7.20 -10.04 -6.64
N VAL A 15 -8.41 -10.11 -7.18
CA VAL A 15 -9.66 -10.01 -6.42
C VAL A 15 -10.34 -11.38 -6.36
N THR A 16 -11.15 -11.62 -5.33
CA THR A 16 -11.93 -12.87 -5.21
C THR A 16 -13.07 -12.94 -6.23
N ASP A 17 -13.61 -14.14 -6.45
CA ASP A 17 -14.78 -14.34 -7.31
C ASP A 17 -15.99 -13.57 -6.77
N GLU A 18 -16.15 -13.51 -5.45
CA GLU A 18 -17.20 -12.78 -4.76
C GLU A 18 -17.10 -11.28 -5.00
N VAL A 19 -15.90 -10.70 -4.91
CA VAL A 19 -15.63 -9.29 -5.24
C VAL A 19 -15.94 -9.01 -6.70
N SER A 20 -15.55 -9.91 -7.61
CA SER A 20 -15.85 -9.79 -9.05
C SER A 20 -17.34 -9.86 -9.32
N ALA A 21 -18.05 -10.81 -8.70
CA ALA A 21 -19.50 -10.99 -8.86
C ALA A 21 -20.31 -9.78 -8.36
N ALA A 22 -19.84 -9.11 -7.31
CA ALA A 22 -20.49 -7.91 -6.79
C ALA A 22 -20.55 -6.75 -7.81
N MET A 23 -19.61 -6.70 -8.76
CA MET A 23 -19.63 -5.70 -9.83
C MET A 23 -20.69 -5.96 -10.91
N ASP A 24 -21.07 -7.23 -11.11
CA ASP A 24 -22.03 -7.64 -12.13
C ASP A 24 -23.50 -7.46 -11.71
N GLU A 25 -23.77 -7.08 -10.45
CA GLU A 25 -25.10 -6.81 -9.95
C GLU A 25 -25.80 -5.68 -10.71
N PRO A 26 -27.15 -5.72 -10.88
CA PRO A 26 -27.90 -4.69 -11.58
C PRO A 26 -27.65 -3.28 -11.02
N MET A 27 -27.50 -2.30 -11.91
CA MET A 27 -27.28 -0.91 -11.53
C MET A 27 -28.42 -0.36 -10.68
N VAL A 28 -28.08 0.36 -9.62
CA VAL A 28 -29.02 1.13 -8.80
C VAL A 28 -28.67 2.62 -8.86
N SER A 29 -29.62 3.47 -8.48
CA SER A 29 -29.31 4.91 -8.35
C SER A 29 -28.35 5.13 -7.19
N HIS A 30 -27.29 5.91 -7.42
CA HIS A 30 -26.35 6.33 -6.39
C HIS A 30 -26.97 7.28 -5.33
N ARG A 31 -28.29 7.59 -5.45
CA ARG A 31 -29.09 8.38 -4.49
C ARG A 31 -30.21 7.55 -3.85
N SER A 32 -30.15 6.23 -3.98
CA SER A 32 -31.15 5.34 -3.40
C SER A 32 -30.68 4.73 -2.09
N ALA A 33 -31.63 4.35 -1.23
CA ALA A 33 -31.34 3.59 -0.01
C ALA A 33 -30.55 2.28 -0.27
N ALA A 34 -30.69 1.69 -1.47
CA ALA A 34 -29.90 0.52 -1.85
C ALA A 34 -28.41 0.85 -2.03
N PHE A 35 -28.08 2.05 -2.51
CA PHE A 35 -26.68 2.49 -2.58
C PHE A 35 -26.17 2.93 -1.20
N GLU A 36 -26.99 3.61 -0.41
CA GLU A 36 -26.64 4.02 0.97
C GLU A 36 -26.21 2.79 1.79
N ALA A 37 -26.94 1.67 1.70
CA ALA A 37 -26.59 0.43 2.36
C ALA A 37 -25.26 -0.19 1.84
N VAL A 38 -24.91 -0.01 0.55
CA VAL A 38 -23.63 -0.45 0.00
C VAL A 38 -22.49 0.42 0.53
N TYR A 39 -22.71 1.75 0.57
CA TYR A 39 -21.72 2.69 1.09
C TYR A 39 -21.44 2.43 2.59
N GLU A 40 -22.50 2.28 3.40
CA GLU A 40 -22.42 1.96 4.83
C GLU A 40 -21.57 0.72 5.08
N ARG A 41 -21.85 -0.40 4.41
CA ARG A 41 -21.07 -1.63 4.52
C ARG A 41 -19.58 -1.45 4.15
N ALA A 42 -19.32 -0.68 3.07
CA ALA A 42 -17.95 -0.40 2.65
C ALA A 42 -17.22 0.50 3.67
N GLN A 43 -17.91 1.47 4.24
CA GLN A 43 -17.39 2.38 5.26
C GLN A 43 -17.12 1.64 6.57
N ASP A 44 -18.08 0.88 7.09
CA ASP A 44 -17.93 0.09 8.33
C ASP A 44 -16.73 -0.87 8.24
N GLY A 45 -16.59 -1.59 7.11
CA GLY A 45 -15.47 -2.48 6.91
C GLY A 45 -14.13 -1.75 6.77
N LEU A 46 -14.14 -0.55 6.20
CA LEU A 46 -12.94 0.28 6.10
C LEU A 46 -12.54 0.86 7.45
N GLU A 47 -13.50 1.30 8.26
CA GLU A 47 -13.26 1.76 9.64
C GLU A 47 -12.63 0.64 10.47
N TYR A 48 -13.19 -0.58 10.40
CA TYR A 48 -12.57 -1.76 11.02
C TYR A 48 -11.09 -1.94 10.60
N VAL A 49 -10.78 -1.74 9.30
CA VAL A 49 -9.38 -1.86 8.83
C VAL A 49 -8.48 -0.82 9.49
N PHE A 50 -8.92 0.43 9.63
CA PHE A 50 -8.13 1.46 10.30
C PHE A 50 -8.03 1.24 11.82
N GLU A 51 -9.11 0.79 12.44
CA GLU A 51 -9.17 0.58 13.89
C GLU A 51 -8.38 -0.64 14.36
N GLU A 52 -8.33 -1.72 13.56
CA GLU A 52 -7.81 -3.03 13.99
C GLU A 52 -6.49 -3.43 13.32
N SER A 53 -5.78 -2.48 12.69
CA SER A 53 -4.52 -2.74 11.96
C SER A 53 -3.32 -2.99 12.89
N THR A 54 -3.47 -3.92 13.86
CA THR A 54 -2.41 -4.42 14.76
C THR A 54 -2.37 -5.93 14.77
N LEU A 55 -1.31 -6.50 15.37
CA LEU A 55 -1.17 -7.95 15.54
C LEU A 55 -1.98 -8.50 16.73
N ASP A 56 -2.37 -7.68 17.67
CA ASP A 56 -3.12 -8.05 18.87
C ASP A 56 -4.57 -7.56 18.88
N GLY A 57 -5.00 -6.88 17.80
CA GLY A 57 -6.34 -6.31 17.68
C GLY A 57 -6.59 -5.12 18.60
N THR A 58 -5.53 -4.41 19.00
CA THR A 58 -5.69 -3.15 19.73
C THR A 58 -6.21 -2.07 18.80
N ALA A 59 -7.22 -1.33 19.23
CA ALA A 59 -7.76 -0.21 18.46
C ALA A 59 -6.69 0.87 18.21
N THR A 60 -6.58 1.32 16.95
CA THR A 60 -5.51 2.24 16.48
C THR A 60 -6.05 3.56 15.93
N ALA A 61 -7.37 3.69 15.81
CA ALA A 61 -8.08 4.90 15.43
C ALA A 61 -9.27 5.03 16.37
N THR A 62 -9.07 5.68 17.52
CA THR A 62 -10.08 5.79 18.59
C THR A 62 -10.55 7.22 18.78
N ASP A 63 -10.07 8.13 17.95
CA ASP A 63 -10.39 9.55 18.02
C ASP A 63 -11.89 9.80 17.81
N ALA A 64 -12.53 10.42 18.82
CA ALA A 64 -13.95 10.72 18.75
C ALA A 64 -14.22 11.76 17.66
N GLY A 65 -14.96 11.37 16.62
CA GLY A 65 -15.30 12.23 15.49
C GLY A 65 -14.47 11.96 14.24
N GLY A 66 -13.43 11.14 14.31
CA GLY A 66 -12.73 10.65 13.12
C GLY A 66 -13.62 9.73 12.29
N THR A 67 -13.39 9.65 10.97
CA THR A 67 -14.18 8.82 10.06
C THR A 67 -13.40 8.41 8.82
N SER A 68 -13.84 7.33 8.21
CA SER A 68 -13.32 6.90 6.91
C SER A 68 -14.12 7.46 5.75
N LEU A 69 -13.43 7.83 4.67
CA LEU A 69 -13.99 8.32 3.42
C LEU A 69 -13.68 7.39 2.25
N LEU A 70 -14.65 7.25 1.36
CA LEU A 70 -14.53 6.56 0.07
C LEU A 70 -14.70 7.57 -1.07
N LEU A 71 -13.65 7.74 -1.86
CA LEU A 71 -13.58 8.73 -2.92
C LEU A 71 -13.50 8.04 -4.29
N ASN A 72 -14.28 8.53 -5.29
CA ASN A 72 -14.14 8.06 -6.67
C ASN A 72 -12.80 8.55 -7.24
N GLY A 73 -11.84 7.65 -7.39
CA GLY A 73 -10.52 8.00 -7.91
C GLY A 73 -9.44 7.01 -7.48
N THR A 74 -8.20 7.44 -7.52
CA THR A 74 -7.05 6.68 -7.07
C THR A 74 -6.38 7.38 -5.90
N ALA A 75 -5.50 6.68 -5.14
CA ALA A 75 -4.76 7.29 -4.05
C ALA A 75 -4.00 8.57 -4.43
N SER A 76 -3.61 8.75 -5.69
CA SER A 76 -3.00 10.03 -6.11
C SER A 76 -3.96 11.22 -5.97
N MET A 77 -5.26 11.00 -6.20
CA MET A 77 -6.30 11.99 -5.92
C MET A 77 -6.51 12.14 -4.41
N GLY A 78 -6.50 11.04 -3.65
CA GLY A 78 -6.56 11.11 -2.19
C GLY A 78 -5.39 11.89 -1.58
N MET A 79 -4.16 11.70 -2.09
CA MET A 79 -2.98 12.49 -1.70
C MET A 79 -3.16 13.98 -2.02
N GLU A 80 -3.70 14.29 -3.22
CA GLU A 80 -3.95 15.68 -3.66
C GLU A 80 -5.05 16.31 -2.82
N ALA A 81 -6.15 15.59 -2.55
CA ALA A 81 -7.22 16.06 -1.70
C ALA A 81 -6.73 16.36 -0.27
N ALA A 82 -5.93 15.47 0.34
CA ALA A 82 -5.38 15.70 1.68
C ALA A 82 -4.53 16.97 1.73
N VAL A 83 -3.59 17.15 0.78
CA VAL A 83 -2.75 18.34 0.74
C VAL A 83 -3.57 19.61 0.48
N ALA A 84 -4.45 19.59 -0.53
CA ALA A 84 -5.19 20.76 -0.97
C ALA A 84 -6.22 21.28 0.06
N ASN A 85 -6.63 20.45 1.02
CA ASN A 85 -7.53 20.83 2.11
C ASN A 85 -6.79 21.25 3.39
N LEU A 86 -5.51 20.89 3.53
CA LEU A 86 -4.75 21.18 4.76
C LEU A 86 -3.77 22.32 4.61
N VAL A 87 -3.34 22.66 3.37
CA VAL A 87 -2.38 23.74 3.15
C VAL A 87 -2.74 24.57 1.93
N GLY A 88 -2.32 25.83 1.94
CA GLY A 88 -2.51 26.80 0.89
C GLY A 88 -1.24 27.60 0.58
N SER A 89 -1.40 28.66 -0.22
CA SER A 89 -0.28 29.50 -0.64
C SER A 89 0.37 30.24 0.52
N GLY A 90 1.67 30.03 0.70
CA GLY A 90 2.48 30.66 1.74
C GLY A 90 2.64 29.79 3.00
N GLU A 91 2.02 28.62 3.04
CA GLU A 91 2.25 27.61 4.08
C GLU A 91 3.39 26.68 3.68
N HIS A 92 3.96 25.97 4.65
CA HIS A 92 5.18 25.19 4.49
C HIS A 92 4.94 23.68 4.72
N VAL A 93 5.38 22.88 3.75
CA VAL A 93 5.30 21.42 3.81
C VAL A 93 6.69 20.80 3.86
N VAL A 94 6.91 19.86 4.78
CA VAL A 94 8.08 18.98 4.76
C VAL A 94 7.69 17.64 4.14
N ALA A 95 8.23 17.34 2.96
CA ALA A 95 7.94 16.11 2.23
C ALA A 95 9.10 15.11 2.33
N LEU A 96 8.80 13.90 2.84
CA LEU A 96 9.78 12.85 3.04
C LEU A 96 9.86 11.94 1.82
N VAL A 97 11.07 11.77 1.25
CA VAL A 97 11.26 11.13 -0.06
C VAL A 97 12.38 10.10 -0.04
N ASN A 98 12.04 8.83 -0.20
CA ASN A 98 13.00 7.74 -0.42
C ASN A 98 12.56 6.76 -1.52
N GLY A 99 11.65 7.22 -2.40
CA GLY A 99 11.15 6.45 -3.51
C GLY A 99 10.24 7.25 -4.44
N LYS A 100 9.62 6.53 -5.37
CA LYS A 100 8.76 7.14 -6.40
C LYS A 100 7.51 7.79 -5.81
N PHE A 101 6.92 7.15 -4.80
CA PHE A 101 5.63 7.62 -4.27
C PHE A 101 5.84 8.80 -3.30
N GLY A 102 6.90 8.81 -2.49
CA GLY A 102 7.32 10.00 -1.74
C GLY A 102 7.62 11.18 -2.65
N ARG A 103 8.32 10.95 -3.78
CA ARG A 103 8.55 12.00 -4.78
C ARG A 103 7.26 12.51 -5.45
N ARG A 104 6.26 11.62 -5.64
CA ARG A 104 4.92 12.01 -6.13
C ARG A 104 4.23 12.91 -5.12
N PHE A 105 4.26 12.54 -3.84
CA PHE A 105 3.63 13.31 -2.77
C PHE A 105 4.25 14.73 -2.68
N ALA A 106 5.58 14.83 -2.67
CA ALA A 106 6.27 16.11 -2.73
C ALA A 106 5.84 16.98 -3.93
N ARG A 107 5.73 16.38 -5.13
CA ARG A 107 5.28 17.07 -6.34
C ARG A 107 3.81 17.51 -6.30
N ILE A 108 2.96 16.83 -5.56
CA ILE A 108 1.60 17.26 -5.28
C ILE A 108 1.65 18.48 -4.35
N ALA A 109 2.34 18.38 -3.23
CA ALA A 109 2.48 19.46 -2.26
C ALA A 109 3.01 20.76 -2.89
N GLU A 110 3.99 20.66 -3.79
CA GLU A 110 4.57 21.81 -4.53
C GLU A 110 3.57 22.60 -5.41
N ARG A 111 2.36 22.09 -5.60
CA ARG A 111 1.31 22.82 -6.32
C ARG A 111 0.53 23.76 -5.42
N TYR A 112 0.57 23.53 -4.11
CA TYR A 112 -0.27 24.20 -3.13
C TYR A 112 0.50 25.04 -2.13
N ALA A 113 1.73 24.63 -1.77
CA ALA A 113 2.52 25.23 -0.69
C ALA A 113 4.01 25.29 -1.02
N ASP A 114 4.79 25.96 -0.15
CA ASP A 114 6.24 25.92 -0.19
C ASP A 114 6.75 24.59 0.40
N VAL A 115 7.64 23.88 -0.32
CA VAL A 115 8.03 22.51 0.06
C VAL A 115 9.51 22.38 0.34
N THR A 116 9.85 21.90 1.53
CA THR A 116 11.17 21.36 1.86
C THR A 116 11.16 19.84 1.68
N ARG A 117 12.07 19.29 0.88
CA ARG A 117 12.21 17.83 0.71
C ARG A 117 13.33 17.32 1.60
N VAL A 118 13.01 16.30 2.40
CA VAL A 118 14.01 15.42 3.03
C VAL A 118 14.14 14.18 2.13
N GLU A 119 15.13 14.19 1.24
CA GLU A 119 15.31 13.14 0.23
C GLU A 119 16.59 12.34 0.50
N VAL A 120 16.44 11.02 0.59
CA VAL A 120 17.55 10.05 0.69
C VAL A 120 17.59 9.15 -0.55
N PRO A 121 18.68 8.43 -0.80
CA PRO A 121 18.74 7.46 -1.89
C PRO A 121 17.58 6.44 -1.82
N TRP A 122 17.07 6.05 -2.97
CA TRP A 122 16.01 5.04 -3.02
C TRP A 122 16.56 3.68 -2.56
N GLY A 123 15.89 3.09 -1.59
CA GLY A 123 16.34 1.87 -0.91
C GLY A 123 16.90 2.12 0.50
N ASP A 124 17.11 3.37 0.89
CA ASP A 124 17.54 3.76 2.23
C ASP A 124 16.35 4.26 3.08
N SER A 125 16.44 4.05 4.39
CA SER A 125 15.49 4.60 5.35
C SER A 125 15.77 6.08 5.60
N ILE A 126 14.72 6.86 5.84
CA ILE A 126 14.85 8.29 6.18
C ILE A 126 15.27 8.44 7.64
N PRO A 127 16.43 9.07 7.94
CA PRO A 127 16.86 9.28 9.32
C PRO A 127 15.95 10.25 10.06
N LEU A 128 15.51 9.88 11.26
CA LEU A 128 14.67 10.78 12.09
C LEU A 128 15.38 12.09 12.45
N SER A 129 16.73 12.09 12.54
CA SER A 129 17.52 13.31 12.75
C SER A 129 17.38 14.31 11.60
N ASP A 130 17.25 13.83 10.36
CA ASP A 130 17.12 14.68 9.19
C ASP A 130 15.71 15.28 9.11
N VAL A 131 14.71 14.48 9.54
CA VAL A 131 13.32 14.95 9.70
C VAL A 131 13.26 16.05 10.75
N ASP A 132 13.82 15.82 11.94
CA ASP A 132 13.83 16.79 13.05
C ASP A 132 14.57 18.08 12.68
N ALA A 133 15.64 17.98 11.90
CA ALA A 133 16.40 19.14 11.43
C ALA A 133 15.68 19.96 10.34
N ALA A 134 14.74 19.36 9.63
CA ALA A 134 13.99 20.00 8.55
C ALA A 134 12.71 20.70 9.02
N LEU A 135 12.11 20.25 10.12
CA LEU A 135 10.92 20.87 10.69
C LEU A 135 11.26 22.14 11.48
N THR A 136 10.38 23.10 11.45
CA THR A 136 10.43 24.37 12.20
C THR A 136 9.04 24.71 12.72
N ASP A 137 8.95 25.71 13.62
CA ASP A 137 7.65 26.19 14.12
C ASP A 137 6.74 26.78 13.02
N ASP A 138 7.27 26.99 11.79
CA ASP A 138 6.53 27.43 10.63
C ASP A 138 6.15 26.26 9.69
N THR A 139 6.33 25.01 10.12
CA THR A 139 5.94 23.83 9.33
C THR A 139 4.47 23.51 9.57
N ASP A 140 3.63 23.59 8.54
CA ASP A 140 2.20 23.33 8.65
C ASP A 140 1.85 21.86 8.40
N LEU A 141 2.60 21.19 7.51
CA LEU A 141 2.31 19.81 7.09
C LEU A 141 3.57 18.98 6.88
N VAL A 142 3.52 17.73 7.34
CA VAL A 142 4.50 16.68 6.98
C VAL A 142 3.82 15.62 6.11
N THR A 143 4.45 15.21 5.01
CA THR A 143 3.94 14.13 4.15
C THR A 143 4.93 12.97 4.07
N MET A 144 4.44 11.74 4.18
CA MET A 144 5.25 10.53 4.13
C MET A 144 4.51 9.36 3.47
N VAL A 145 5.27 8.48 2.82
CA VAL A 145 4.81 7.15 2.42
C VAL A 145 5.21 6.14 3.49
N HIS A 146 4.27 5.39 4.05
CA HIS A 146 4.59 4.35 5.04
C HIS A 146 5.33 3.18 4.38
N ASN A 147 4.72 2.57 3.37
CA ASN A 147 5.33 1.47 2.60
C ASN A 147 5.68 1.95 1.20
N GLU A 148 6.96 2.27 0.97
CA GLU A 148 7.41 2.73 -0.33
C GLU A 148 7.49 1.55 -1.32
N THR A 149 6.43 1.39 -2.10
CA THR A 149 6.23 0.28 -3.05
C THR A 149 7.33 0.17 -4.10
N SER A 150 7.98 1.30 -4.45
CA SER A 150 9.02 1.31 -5.48
C SER A 150 10.33 0.67 -5.03
N THR A 151 10.54 0.56 -3.72
CA THR A 151 11.79 0.07 -3.11
C THR A 151 11.60 -1.10 -2.15
N GLY A 152 10.37 -1.39 -1.73
CA GLY A 152 10.08 -2.46 -0.76
C GLY A 152 10.46 -2.14 0.68
N LEU A 153 10.39 -0.85 1.07
CA LEU A 153 10.73 -0.36 2.40
C LEU A 153 9.50 0.06 3.21
N LEU A 154 9.53 -0.17 4.53
CA LEU A 154 8.67 0.47 5.52
C LEU A 154 9.40 1.66 6.15
N ASN A 155 8.77 2.82 6.12
CA ASN A 155 9.27 4.04 6.72
C ASN A 155 8.83 4.21 8.19
N PRO A 156 9.61 4.93 9.03
CA PRO A 156 9.39 5.03 10.47
C PRO A 156 8.28 6.03 10.86
N VAL A 157 7.03 5.81 10.41
CA VAL A 157 5.88 6.70 10.60
C VAL A 157 5.69 7.10 12.06
N ALA A 158 5.73 6.15 13.00
CA ALA A 158 5.62 6.44 14.44
C ALA A 158 6.70 7.40 14.96
N GLY A 159 7.90 7.35 14.38
CA GLY A 159 9.00 8.25 14.73
C GLY A 159 8.76 9.65 14.19
N VAL A 160 8.33 9.74 12.94
CA VAL A 160 8.02 10.99 12.24
C VAL A 160 6.82 11.68 12.87
N GLY A 161 5.73 10.96 13.18
CA GLY A 161 4.55 11.54 13.81
C GLY A 161 4.86 12.18 15.17
N ARG A 162 5.72 11.55 16.00
CA ARG A 162 6.19 12.19 17.24
C ARG A 162 7.02 13.44 17.00
N ILE A 163 7.69 13.56 15.86
CA ILE A 163 8.42 14.78 15.50
C ILE A 163 7.42 15.83 15.04
N ALA A 164 6.50 15.51 14.13
CA ALA A 164 5.47 16.43 13.66
C ALA A 164 4.65 17.01 14.81
N ASP A 165 4.19 16.18 15.75
CA ASP A 165 3.45 16.59 16.96
C ASP A 165 4.22 17.64 17.82
N ARG A 166 5.55 17.54 17.92
CA ARG A 166 6.34 18.54 18.67
C ARG A 166 6.38 19.93 18.02
N TYR A 167 6.13 20.00 16.73
CA TYR A 167 6.11 21.25 15.96
C TYR A 167 4.68 21.71 15.64
N ASP A 168 3.67 21.03 16.18
CA ASP A 168 2.25 21.30 15.89
C ASP A 168 1.91 21.21 14.39
N ALA A 169 2.66 20.38 13.66
CA ALA A 169 2.50 20.18 12.22
C ALA A 169 1.56 19.01 11.93
N ARG A 170 0.61 19.19 11.03
CA ARG A 170 -0.24 18.09 10.54
C ARG A 170 0.60 17.00 9.88
N PHE A 171 0.16 15.74 9.99
CA PHE A 171 0.87 14.60 9.43
C PHE A 171 -0.02 13.73 8.55
N VAL A 172 0.26 13.72 7.24
CA VAL A 172 -0.47 12.92 6.25
C VAL A 172 0.38 11.77 5.73
N VAL A 173 -0.17 10.57 5.79
CA VAL A 173 0.55 9.33 5.45
C VAL A 173 -0.13 8.59 4.30
N ASP A 174 0.63 8.34 3.23
CA ASP A 174 0.30 7.35 2.21
C ASP A 174 0.58 5.93 2.75
N GLY A 175 -0.46 5.24 3.17
CA GLY A 175 -0.45 3.85 3.60
C GLY A 175 -0.98 2.88 2.54
N VAL A 176 -0.98 3.26 1.27
CA VAL A 176 -1.62 2.55 0.15
C VAL A 176 -1.25 1.08 0.06
N THR A 177 -0.02 0.71 0.33
CA THR A 177 0.42 -0.69 0.28
C THR A 177 0.68 -1.31 1.66
N SER A 178 0.32 -0.62 2.73
CA SER A 178 0.41 -1.13 4.12
C SER A 178 -0.95 -1.26 4.81
N ILE A 179 -1.84 -0.26 4.69
CA ILE A 179 -3.18 -0.30 5.31
C ILE A 179 -3.99 -1.45 4.70
N GLY A 180 -4.49 -2.34 5.53
CA GLY A 180 -5.13 -3.59 5.13
C GLY A 180 -4.17 -4.75 4.88
N GLY A 181 -2.85 -4.57 5.09
CA GLY A 181 -1.83 -5.61 4.87
C GLY A 181 -0.74 -5.67 5.94
N ASP A 182 -0.52 -4.61 6.69
CA ASP A 182 0.45 -4.57 7.79
C ASP A 182 -0.07 -3.68 8.93
N VAL A 183 0.68 -3.61 10.03
CA VAL A 183 0.38 -2.72 11.16
C VAL A 183 0.35 -1.28 10.69
N PHE A 184 -0.71 -0.58 11.07
CA PHE A 184 -0.85 0.86 10.87
C PHE A 184 -1.65 1.46 12.04
N CYS A 185 -1.07 2.40 12.76
CA CYS A 185 -1.69 2.97 13.96
C CYS A 185 -1.92 4.47 13.74
N VAL A 186 -3.18 4.90 13.59
CA VAL A 186 -3.53 6.31 13.36
C VAL A 186 -3.15 7.16 14.57
N ASP A 187 -3.87 7.00 15.68
CA ASP A 187 -3.67 7.82 16.89
C ASP A 187 -2.30 7.63 17.53
N PRO A 188 -1.80 6.38 17.76
CA PRO A 188 -0.50 6.19 18.39
C PRO A 188 0.69 6.72 17.60
N TRP A 189 0.48 6.94 16.29
CA TRP A 189 1.51 7.49 15.39
C TRP A 189 1.29 8.95 15.05
N ASN A 190 0.31 9.62 15.68
CA ASN A 190 -0.07 11.02 15.44
C ASN A 190 -0.29 11.30 13.95
N VAL A 191 -1.08 10.45 13.27
CA VAL A 191 -1.42 10.61 11.85
C VAL A 191 -2.77 11.32 11.76
N ASP A 192 -2.81 12.45 11.07
CA ASP A 192 -4.04 13.26 10.87
C ASP A 192 -4.90 12.73 9.73
N ILE A 193 -4.27 12.37 8.60
CA ILE A 193 -4.94 11.71 7.47
C ILE A 193 -4.11 10.50 7.02
N ALA A 194 -4.74 9.33 6.99
CA ALA A 194 -4.17 8.10 6.46
C ALA A 194 -4.85 7.72 5.15
N ILE A 195 -4.07 7.49 4.07
CA ILE A 195 -4.59 7.25 2.71
C ILE A 195 -4.31 5.81 2.28
N THR A 196 -5.31 5.16 1.69
CA THR A 196 -5.17 3.84 1.06
C THR A 196 -5.89 3.78 -0.30
N ASP A 197 -5.82 2.63 -0.97
CA ASP A 197 -6.38 2.46 -2.33
C ASP A 197 -6.93 1.04 -2.51
N ALA A 198 -8.06 0.93 -3.21
CA ALA A 198 -8.81 -0.31 -3.40
C ALA A 198 -7.96 -1.48 -3.93
N GLN A 199 -7.17 -1.25 -5.01
CA GLN A 199 -6.45 -2.28 -5.76
C GLN A 199 -5.12 -2.72 -5.14
N LYS A 200 -4.91 -2.42 -3.88
CA LYS A 200 -3.70 -2.76 -3.11
C LYS A 200 -4.05 -3.75 -2.00
N ALA A 201 -3.63 -3.47 -0.77
CA ALA A 201 -3.86 -4.38 0.34
C ALA A 201 -5.35 -4.60 0.68
N LEU A 202 -6.26 -3.71 0.26
CA LEU A 202 -7.70 -3.90 0.40
C LEU A 202 -8.27 -4.95 -0.57
N ALA A 203 -7.55 -5.31 -1.63
CA ALA A 203 -7.92 -6.36 -2.60
C ALA A 203 -9.28 -6.15 -3.29
N ALA A 204 -9.63 -4.89 -3.57
CA ALA A 204 -10.76 -4.51 -4.42
C ALA A 204 -10.28 -3.98 -5.79
N PRO A 205 -11.15 -3.84 -6.80
CA PRO A 205 -10.79 -3.28 -8.10
C PRO A 205 -10.35 -1.80 -7.99
N PRO A 206 -9.45 -1.32 -8.89
CA PRO A 206 -9.03 0.07 -8.89
C PRO A 206 -10.16 1.04 -9.22
N GLY A 207 -10.13 2.24 -8.63
CA GLY A 207 -11.07 3.32 -8.91
C GLY A 207 -11.76 3.90 -7.68
N ILE A 208 -11.46 3.37 -6.50
CA ILE A 208 -11.84 3.94 -5.20
C ILE A 208 -10.58 4.19 -4.39
N SER A 209 -10.32 5.46 -4.06
CA SER A 209 -9.39 5.82 -2.99
C SER A 209 -10.14 5.84 -1.66
N ALA A 210 -9.45 5.49 -0.59
CA ALA A 210 -10.01 5.55 0.74
C ALA A 210 -9.05 6.27 1.69
N MET A 211 -9.58 6.91 2.72
CA MET A 211 -8.78 7.57 3.74
C MET A 211 -9.50 7.55 5.08
N TYR A 212 -8.73 7.64 6.15
CA TYR A 212 -9.21 7.99 7.47
C TYR A 212 -8.82 9.45 7.76
N VAL A 213 -9.78 10.22 8.27
CA VAL A 213 -9.60 11.62 8.67
C VAL A 213 -9.91 11.73 10.15
N THR A 214 -8.98 12.26 10.95
CA THR A 214 -9.19 12.41 12.39
C THR A 214 -10.24 13.48 12.71
N GLY A 215 -10.85 13.41 13.89
CA GLY A 215 -11.88 14.37 14.33
C GLY A 215 -11.35 15.80 14.40
N GLU A 216 -10.11 15.97 14.77
CA GLU A 216 -9.45 17.29 14.80
C GLU A 216 -9.37 17.91 13.41
N VAL A 217 -8.99 17.12 12.40
CA VAL A 217 -9.00 17.59 11.00
C VAL A 217 -10.42 17.88 10.53
N VAL A 218 -11.40 17.00 10.85
CA VAL A 218 -12.82 17.20 10.48
C VAL A 218 -13.34 18.54 11.00
N ASP A 219 -13.00 18.91 12.24
CA ASP A 219 -13.43 20.16 12.89
C ASP A 219 -12.77 21.41 12.27
N ASP A 220 -11.57 21.27 11.68
CA ASP A 220 -10.79 22.37 11.09
C ASP A 220 -11.13 22.63 9.60
N LEU A 221 -11.75 21.68 8.90
CA LEU A 221 -12.08 21.83 7.49
C LEU A 221 -13.22 22.83 7.27
N ASP A 222 -12.99 23.87 6.45
CA ASP A 222 -13.95 24.90 6.12
C ASP A 222 -14.56 24.82 4.70
N GLY A 223 -13.95 24.01 3.83
CA GLY A 223 -14.35 23.84 2.42
C GLY A 223 -14.17 25.05 1.52
N GLU A 224 -13.68 26.20 2.02
CA GLU A 224 -13.60 27.45 1.26
C GLU A 224 -12.41 27.48 0.29
N SER A 225 -11.31 26.82 0.66
CA SER A 225 -10.03 26.85 -0.05
C SER A 225 -9.80 25.63 -0.95
N ALA A 226 -10.55 24.56 -0.75
CA ALA A 226 -10.36 23.29 -1.43
C ALA A 226 -10.78 23.32 -2.90
N PRO A 227 -10.14 22.52 -3.78
CA PRO A 227 -10.63 22.29 -5.13
C PRO A 227 -12.01 21.65 -5.11
N PHE A 228 -12.91 22.09 -5.98
CA PHE A 228 -14.32 21.68 -5.99
C PHE A 228 -14.57 20.16 -5.97
N TYR A 229 -13.74 19.37 -6.67
CA TYR A 229 -13.92 17.91 -6.70
C TYR A 229 -13.31 17.22 -5.49
N GLU A 230 -12.33 17.83 -4.85
CA GLU A 230 -11.51 17.28 -3.76
C GLU A 230 -11.80 17.97 -2.42
N ASP A 231 -12.92 18.66 -2.32
CA ASP A 231 -13.42 19.29 -1.10
C ASP A 231 -13.80 18.22 -0.06
N LEU A 232 -12.90 17.98 0.91
CA LEU A 232 -13.09 16.95 1.94
C LEU A 232 -14.23 17.28 2.88
N GLU A 233 -14.50 18.55 3.21
CA GLU A 233 -15.66 18.94 4.02
C GLU A 233 -16.95 18.50 3.34
N TRP A 234 -17.08 18.72 2.04
CA TRP A 234 -18.26 18.26 1.29
C TRP A 234 -18.38 16.75 1.23
N HIS A 235 -17.25 16.04 1.03
CA HIS A 235 -17.22 14.58 1.05
C HIS A 235 -17.64 14.02 2.42
N LEU A 236 -17.11 14.57 3.52
CA LEU A 236 -17.46 14.19 4.90
C LEU A 236 -18.95 14.38 5.17
N ARG A 237 -19.49 15.56 4.88
CA ARG A 237 -20.92 15.86 5.04
C ARG A 237 -21.81 14.92 4.22
N LYS A 238 -21.37 14.42 3.07
CA LYS A 238 -22.09 13.43 2.28
C LYS A 238 -21.95 12.03 2.83
N ALA A 239 -20.82 11.68 3.37
CA ALA A 239 -20.56 10.39 4.02
C ALA A 239 -21.48 10.16 5.23
N GLU A 240 -21.84 11.20 6.00
CA GLU A 240 -22.84 11.11 7.08
C GLU A 240 -24.20 10.51 6.64
N SER A 241 -24.51 10.65 5.36
CA SER A 241 -25.72 10.09 4.74
C SER A 241 -25.41 8.89 3.85
N HIS A 242 -24.24 8.29 3.97
CA HIS A 242 -23.74 7.18 3.15
C HIS A 242 -23.83 7.47 1.65
N GLN A 243 -23.40 8.67 1.26
CA GLN A 243 -23.41 9.14 -0.13
C GLN A 243 -22.10 9.85 -0.48
N THR A 244 -21.91 10.10 -1.78
CA THR A 244 -20.82 10.92 -2.29
C THR A 244 -21.37 12.24 -2.88
N PRO A 245 -20.56 13.31 -2.96
CA PRO A 245 -20.98 14.57 -3.60
C PRO A 245 -21.43 14.38 -5.06
N PHE A 246 -20.73 13.53 -5.79
CA PHE A 246 -20.93 13.29 -7.22
C PHE A 246 -21.55 11.92 -7.50
N THR A 247 -21.62 11.52 -8.78
CA THR A 247 -22.13 10.20 -9.16
C THR A 247 -21.12 9.13 -8.79
N SER A 248 -21.50 8.25 -7.88
CA SER A 248 -20.68 7.16 -7.38
C SER A 248 -20.50 6.06 -8.43
N ALA A 249 -19.33 5.46 -8.47
CA ALA A 249 -19.03 4.26 -9.25
C ALA A 249 -19.64 3.02 -8.56
N VAL A 250 -20.97 2.89 -8.60
CA VAL A 250 -21.76 1.89 -7.85
C VAL A 250 -21.16 0.48 -7.88
N PRO A 251 -20.74 -0.09 -9.03
CA PRO A 251 -20.12 -1.42 -9.06
C PRO A 251 -18.84 -1.51 -8.22
N LEU A 252 -18.01 -0.45 -8.22
CA LEU A 252 -16.76 -0.43 -7.45
C LEU A 252 -17.02 -0.31 -5.95
N PHE A 253 -18.06 0.44 -5.54
CA PHE A 253 -18.46 0.49 -4.12
C PHE A 253 -18.96 -0.86 -3.62
N ARG A 254 -19.72 -1.62 -4.45
CA ARG A 254 -20.12 -2.99 -4.12
C ARG A 254 -18.92 -3.93 -3.97
N ALA A 255 -17.99 -3.87 -4.91
CA ALA A 255 -16.76 -4.65 -4.85
C ALA A 255 -15.93 -4.30 -3.60
N MET A 256 -15.84 -3.01 -3.25
CA MET A 256 -15.16 -2.56 -2.04
C MET A 256 -15.84 -3.10 -0.78
N ALA A 257 -17.17 -3.03 -0.69
CA ALA A 257 -17.91 -3.55 0.46
C ALA A 257 -17.62 -5.04 0.68
N VAL A 258 -17.66 -5.86 -0.36
CA VAL A 258 -17.34 -7.29 -0.26
C VAL A 258 -15.87 -7.50 0.12
N ALA A 259 -14.94 -6.75 -0.48
CA ALA A 259 -13.51 -6.91 -0.19
C ALA A 259 -13.16 -6.56 1.28
N VAL A 260 -13.75 -5.51 1.85
CA VAL A 260 -13.50 -5.16 3.26
C VAL A 260 -14.23 -6.11 4.21
N GLU A 261 -15.39 -6.65 3.84
CA GLU A 261 -16.06 -7.73 4.60
C GLU A 261 -15.22 -9.02 4.63
N ASP A 262 -14.53 -9.38 3.54
CA ASP A 262 -13.56 -10.48 3.52
C ASP A 262 -12.41 -10.23 4.50
N ILE A 263 -11.94 -8.97 4.61
CA ILE A 263 -10.91 -8.58 5.58
C ILE A 263 -11.43 -8.72 7.02
N VAL A 264 -12.65 -8.24 7.29
CA VAL A 264 -13.29 -8.39 8.61
C VAL A 264 -13.43 -9.86 8.99
N ALA A 265 -13.83 -10.72 8.04
CA ALA A 265 -13.97 -12.16 8.26
C ALA A 265 -12.62 -12.87 8.52
N GLU A 266 -11.54 -12.45 7.82
CA GLU A 266 -10.18 -12.94 8.07
C GLU A 266 -9.62 -12.43 9.41
N THR A 267 -10.01 -11.28 9.86
CA THR A 267 -9.47 -10.42 10.92
C THR A 267 -8.12 -9.77 10.61
N MET A 268 -7.92 -8.52 11.02
CA MET A 268 -6.66 -7.80 10.76
C MET A 268 -5.44 -8.46 11.39
N PRO A 269 -5.45 -8.95 12.66
CA PRO A 269 -4.31 -9.67 13.22
C PRO A 269 -3.90 -10.90 12.41
N THR A 270 -4.88 -11.70 11.96
CA THR A 270 -4.63 -12.89 11.12
C THR A 270 -4.05 -12.51 9.77
N ARG A 271 -4.64 -11.49 9.13
CA ARG A 271 -4.23 -10.98 7.83
C ARG A 271 -2.80 -10.41 7.86
N ILE A 272 -2.47 -9.59 8.83
CA ILE A 272 -1.12 -9.04 9.03
C ILE A 272 -0.11 -10.17 9.26
N ALA A 273 -0.43 -11.12 10.13
CA ALA A 273 0.45 -12.26 10.39
C ALA A 273 0.71 -13.09 9.12
N ARG A 274 -0.33 -13.32 8.29
CA ARG A 274 -0.20 -14.00 7.00
C ARG A 274 0.69 -13.21 6.03
N HIS A 275 0.47 -11.91 5.85
CA HIS A 275 1.29 -11.08 4.98
C HIS A 275 2.76 -11.09 5.41
N ARG A 276 3.05 -10.93 6.71
CA ARG A 276 4.42 -10.97 7.24
C ARG A 276 5.11 -12.29 6.99
N ARG A 277 4.41 -13.42 7.22
CA ARG A 277 4.92 -14.76 6.93
C ARG A 277 5.20 -14.97 5.44
N GLN A 278 4.28 -14.56 4.56
CA GLN A 278 4.44 -14.67 3.11
C GLN A 278 5.56 -13.78 2.58
N ALA A 279 5.70 -12.55 3.09
CA ALA A 279 6.81 -11.67 2.73
C ALA A 279 8.17 -12.25 3.20
N ALA A 280 8.22 -12.84 4.39
CA ALA A 280 9.41 -13.55 4.87
C ALA A 280 9.76 -14.72 3.93
N ALA A 281 8.76 -15.47 3.46
CA ALA A 281 8.96 -16.57 2.52
C ALA A 281 9.49 -16.10 1.15
N PHE A 282 9.00 -14.99 0.60
CA PHE A 282 9.58 -14.41 -0.62
C PHE A 282 11.03 -13.99 -0.39
N ARG A 283 11.33 -13.26 0.69
CA ARG A 283 12.69 -12.83 1.01
C ARG A 283 13.64 -14.02 1.20
N ALA A 284 13.24 -14.99 2.04
CA ALA A 284 14.04 -16.19 2.26
C ALA A 284 14.23 -17.03 0.99
N GLY A 285 13.19 -17.13 0.16
CA GLY A 285 13.24 -17.83 -1.12
C GLY A 285 14.25 -17.20 -2.07
N PHE A 286 14.19 -15.89 -2.27
CA PHE A 286 15.11 -15.20 -3.19
C PHE A 286 16.54 -15.16 -2.65
N THR A 287 16.75 -14.87 -1.37
CA THR A 287 18.10 -14.90 -0.79
C THR A 287 18.66 -16.31 -0.71
N GLY A 288 17.82 -17.32 -0.44
CA GLY A 288 18.22 -18.74 -0.42
C GLY A 288 18.69 -19.26 -1.78
N MET A 289 18.21 -18.70 -2.89
CA MET A 289 18.71 -19.02 -4.24
C MET A 289 19.89 -18.14 -4.70
N GLY A 290 20.40 -17.23 -3.84
CA GLY A 290 21.58 -16.41 -4.11
C GLY A 290 21.27 -15.03 -4.69
N LEU A 291 20.01 -14.55 -4.63
CA LEU A 291 19.66 -13.20 -5.07
C LEU A 291 19.72 -12.20 -3.90
N ASP A 292 20.05 -10.96 -4.18
CA ASP A 292 20.14 -9.88 -3.20
C ASP A 292 18.84 -9.07 -3.14
N LEU A 293 18.35 -8.78 -1.94
CA LEU A 293 17.27 -7.80 -1.76
C LEU A 293 17.76 -6.40 -2.15
N PHE A 294 16.87 -5.58 -2.67
CA PHE A 294 17.23 -4.23 -3.12
C PHE A 294 17.39 -3.25 -1.96
N ALA A 295 16.43 -3.29 -1.02
CA ALA A 295 16.47 -2.38 0.11
C ALA A 295 17.61 -2.72 1.05
N ASN A 296 18.35 -1.70 1.49
CA ASN A 296 19.45 -1.86 2.42
C ASN A 296 18.90 -2.12 3.82
N ALA A 297 19.10 -3.33 4.35
CA ALA A 297 18.55 -3.80 5.64
C ALA A 297 19.46 -3.49 6.84
N GLU A 298 20.39 -2.53 6.71
CA GLU A 298 21.26 -2.16 7.84
C GLU A 298 20.48 -1.38 8.91
N ASP A 299 20.56 -1.86 10.15
CA ASP A 299 20.16 -1.34 11.48
C ASP A 299 18.81 -0.61 11.65
N ALA A 300 18.37 0.26 10.76
CA ALA A 300 17.15 1.05 10.88
C ALA A 300 16.14 0.81 9.75
N THR A 301 16.52 0.05 8.75
CA THR A 301 15.69 -0.20 7.58
C THR A 301 14.75 -1.38 7.85
N VAL A 302 13.44 -1.14 7.76
CA VAL A 302 12.44 -2.19 7.85
C VAL A 302 11.99 -2.57 6.45
N LEU A 303 12.10 -3.86 6.11
CA LEU A 303 11.61 -4.38 4.84
C LEU A 303 10.08 -4.45 4.82
N SER A 304 9.48 -4.10 3.70
CA SER A 304 8.04 -4.20 3.48
C SER A 304 7.52 -5.62 3.70
N ASN A 305 6.35 -5.74 4.31
CA ASN A 305 5.64 -7.00 4.50
C ASN A 305 4.57 -7.28 3.44
N THR A 306 4.48 -6.44 2.42
CA THR A 306 3.51 -6.56 1.31
C THR A 306 4.15 -6.53 -0.07
N VAL A 307 5.39 -6.03 -0.16
CA VAL A 307 6.17 -5.94 -1.41
C VAL A 307 7.60 -6.35 -1.14
N THR A 308 8.12 -7.28 -1.92
CA THR A 308 9.54 -7.66 -1.90
C THR A 308 10.21 -7.15 -3.18
N ALA A 309 11.24 -6.32 -3.02
CA ALA A 309 12.09 -5.82 -4.11
C ALA A 309 13.44 -6.52 -4.09
N VAL A 310 13.88 -7.01 -5.25
CA VAL A 310 15.08 -7.82 -5.43
C VAL A 310 15.93 -7.22 -6.54
N SER A 311 17.22 -7.13 -6.32
CA SER A 311 18.19 -6.66 -7.30
C SER A 311 18.33 -7.64 -8.46
N LEU A 312 18.30 -7.15 -9.69
CA LEU A 312 18.61 -7.97 -10.86
C LEU A 312 20.13 -8.19 -10.93
N PRO A 313 20.60 -9.45 -11.00
CA PRO A 313 22.03 -9.76 -11.21
C PRO A 313 22.48 -9.40 -12.64
N ASP A 314 23.80 -9.22 -12.83
CA ASP A 314 24.38 -8.72 -14.07
C ASP A 314 23.88 -9.39 -15.38
N PRO A 315 23.71 -10.75 -15.46
CA PRO A 315 23.24 -11.38 -16.70
C PRO A 315 21.84 -10.96 -17.17
N VAL A 316 21.00 -10.41 -16.27
CA VAL A 316 19.60 -10.00 -16.53
C VAL A 316 19.34 -8.56 -16.11
N ARG A 317 20.34 -7.69 -16.22
CA ARG A 317 20.27 -6.30 -15.80
C ARG A 317 20.27 -5.34 -16.99
N GLY A 318 19.60 -4.19 -16.86
CA GLY A 318 19.54 -3.18 -17.91
C GLY A 318 18.70 -3.64 -19.09
N ASP A 319 19.25 -3.58 -20.28
CA ASP A 319 18.59 -3.97 -21.54
C ASP A 319 18.38 -5.49 -21.64
N ASP A 320 19.09 -6.30 -20.87
CA ASP A 320 18.96 -7.76 -20.83
C ASP A 320 17.83 -8.24 -19.90
N ALA A 321 17.18 -7.35 -19.17
CA ALA A 321 16.11 -7.69 -18.22
C ALA A 321 14.86 -8.27 -18.89
N ASP A 322 14.59 -7.91 -20.15
CA ASP A 322 13.38 -8.35 -20.87
C ASP A 322 13.29 -9.88 -20.98
N ALA A 323 14.43 -10.56 -21.24
CA ALA A 323 14.45 -12.02 -21.34
C ALA A 323 14.00 -12.72 -20.03
N PHE A 324 14.36 -12.16 -18.88
CA PHE A 324 13.90 -12.65 -17.58
C PHE A 324 12.39 -12.42 -17.39
N PHE A 325 11.90 -11.22 -17.66
CA PHE A 325 10.46 -10.92 -17.50
C PHE A 325 9.61 -11.75 -18.47
N ASP A 326 10.02 -11.89 -19.74
CA ASP A 326 9.38 -12.76 -20.72
C ASP A 326 9.34 -14.22 -20.27
N GLY A 327 10.43 -14.69 -19.62
CA GLY A 327 10.52 -16.02 -19.04
C GLY A 327 9.53 -16.25 -17.87
N VAL A 328 9.29 -15.25 -17.05
CA VAL A 328 8.27 -15.27 -15.98
C VAL A 328 6.86 -15.28 -16.58
N ASP A 329 6.59 -14.37 -17.52
CA ASP A 329 5.27 -14.24 -18.17
C ASP A 329 4.90 -15.52 -18.96
N ALA A 330 5.87 -16.15 -19.62
CA ALA A 330 5.69 -17.43 -20.34
C ALA A 330 5.24 -18.59 -19.42
N ARG A 331 5.39 -18.45 -18.10
CA ARG A 331 4.96 -19.39 -17.06
C ARG A 331 3.65 -19.00 -16.39
N ASN A 332 2.88 -18.10 -17.00
CA ASN A 332 1.61 -17.57 -16.48
C ASN A 332 1.77 -16.92 -15.08
N VAL A 333 2.89 -16.25 -14.83
CA VAL A 333 3.12 -15.44 -13.63
C VAL A 333 3.49 -14.03 -14.04
N SER A 334 2.85 -13.02 -13.44
CA SER A 334 3.21 -11.62 -13.69
C SER A 334 3.82 -10.99 -12.44
N ILE A 335 4.96 -10.33 -12.64
CA ILE A 335 5.69 -9.56 -11.61
C ILE A 335 5.97 -8.15 -12.16
N SER A 336 6.49 -7.26 -11.32
CA SER A 336 6.81 -5.89 -11.76
C SER A 336 8.32 -5.64 -11.79
N GLY A 337 8.79 -4.95 -12.81
CA GLY A 337 10.12 -4.36 -12.83
C GLY A 337 10.26 -3.12 -11.94
N GLY A 338 11.47 -2.54 -11.90
CA GLY A 338 11.76 -1.28 -11.25
C GLY A 338 11.02 -0.11 -11.88
N GLN A 339 10.88 0.98 -11.13
CA GLN A 339 10.23 2.21 -11.59
C GLN A 339 11.22 3.38 -11.64
N GLY A 340 11.02 4.32 -12.56
CA GLY A 340 11.91 5.47 -12.71
C GLY A 340 13.33 5.02 -13.06
N HIS A 341 14.33 5.49 -12.30
CA HIS A 341 15.74 5.12 -12.52
C HIS A 341 16.08 3.67 -12.09
N LEU A 342 15.15 2.98 -11.41
CA LEU A 342 15.31 1.55 -11.08
C LEU A 342 14.85 0.61 -12.22
N GLY A 343 14.36 1.15 -13.36
CA GLY A 343 14.03 0.35 -14.54
C GLY A 343 15.22 -0.53 -14.96
N GLY A 344 14.98 -1.83 -15.17
CA GLY A 344 16.02 -2.79 -15.53
C GLY A 344 17.04 -3.11 -14.42
N THR A 345 16.83 -2.63 -13.17
CA THR A 345 17.78 -2.89 -12.07
C THR A 345 17.23 -3.75 -10.96
N ILE A 346 15.93 -3.82 -10.83
CA ILE A 346 15.22 -4.63 -9.83
C ILE A 346 13.96 -5.28 -10.43
N PHE A 347 13.49 -6.32 -9.78
CA PHE A 347 12.12 -6.77 -9.89
C PHE A 347 11.41 -6.70 -8.53
N ARG A 348 10.08 -6.72 -8.56
CA ARG A 348 9.24 -6.66 -7.35
C ARG A 348 8.12 -7.67 -7.45
N VAL A 349 7.87 -8.35 -6.33
CA VAL A 349 6.70 -9.22 -6.13
C VAL A 349 5.87 -8.72 -4.97
N SER A 350 4.60 -9.06 -4.97
CA SER A 350 3.66 -8.71 -3.91
C SER A 350 2.93 -9.96 -3.40
N ASN A 351 2.67 -9.96 -2.10
CA ASN A 351 1.82 -10.94 -1.41
C ASN A 351 0.50 -10.32 -0.91
N MET A 352 0.16 -9.11 -1.38
CA MET A 352 -1.10 -8.44 -1.01
C MET A 352 -2.34 -9.21 -1.50
N GLY A 353 -3.45 -9.01 -0.80
CA GLY A 353 -4.71 -9.66 -1.11
C GLY A 353 -4.86 -11.03 -0.41
N GLY A 354 -5.69 -11.89 -0.98
CA GLY A 354 -6.02 -13.22 -0.45
C GLY A 354 -5.17 -14.37 -1.01
N LEU A 355 -3.91 -14.13 -1.36
CA LEU A 355 -3.04 -15.14 -1.98
C LEU A 355 -2.78 -16.31 -1.03
N PRO A 356 -2.94 -17.59 -1.50
CA PRO A 356 -2.57 -18.77 -0.71
C PRO A 356 -1.05 -18.96 -0.69
N ASP A 357 -0.55 -19.70 0.31
CA ASP A 357 0.88 -19.99 0.44
C ASP A 357 1.47 -20.74 -0.79
N SER A 358 0.65 -21.52 -1.49
CA SER A 358 1.05 -22.18 -2.75
C SER A 358 1.37 -21.18 -3.87
N ALA A 359 0.71 -20.02 -3.90
CA ALA A 359 1.01 -18.97 -4.86
C ALA A 359 2.38 -18.34 -4.59
N ILE A 360 2.75 -18.17 -3.32
CA ILE A 360 4.08 -17.68 -2.91
C ILE A 360 5.18 -18.64 -3.39
N LEU A 361 5.01 -19.95 -3.12
CA LEU A 361 5.98 -20.97 -3.58
C LEU A 361 6.08 -21.05 -5.08
N ARG A 362 4.93 -20.93 -5.80
CA ARG A 362 4.93 -20.86 -7.27
C ARG A 362 5.69 -19.63 -7.77
N GLY A 363 5.50 -18.46 -7.15
CA GLY A 363 6.24 -17.24 -7.48
C GLY A 363 7.75 -17.40 -7.31
N VAL A 364 8.19 -17.95 -6.17
CA VAL A 364 9.61 -18.23 -5.90
C VAL A 364 10.18 -19.18 -6.96
N ARG A 365 9.48 -20.27 -7.26
CA ARG A 365 9.91 -21.25 -8.26
C ARG A 365 10.06 -20.64 -9.65
N VAL A 366 9.01 -19.97 -10.12
CA VAL A 366 8.96 -19.42 -11.50
C VAL A 366 10.02 -18.35 -11.68
N VAL A 367 10.22 -17.47 -10.69
CA VAL A 367 11.32 -16.48 -10.74
C VAL A 367 12.67 -17.15 -10.82
N GLY A 368 12.93 -18.17 -9.99
CA GLY A 368 14.19 -18.91 -10.00
C GLY A 368 14.44 -19.64 -11.32
N GLU A 369 13.43 -20.35 -11.87
CA GLU A 369 13.53 -21.01 -13.16
C GLU A 369 13.79 -20.01 -14.32
N ALA A 370 13.10 -18.86 -14.32
CA ALA A 370 13.32 -17.82 -15.32
C ALA A 370 14.71 -17.19 -15.21
N MET A 371 15.25 -17.01 -14.01
CA MET A 371 16.63 -16.58 -13.79
C MET A 371 17.64 -17.58 -14.34
N ALA A 372 17.45 -18.89 -14.05
CA ALA A 372 18.32 -19.95 -14.54
C ALA A 372 18.32 -20.02 -16.08
N ASP A 373 17.15 -19.95 -16.72
CA ASP A 373 17.03 -19.94 -18.18
C ASP A 373 17.67 -18.72 -18.83
N ALA A 374 17.68 -17.58 -18.12
CA ALA A 374 18.38 -16.36 -18.53
C ALA A 374 19.88 -16.37 -18.22
N GLY A 375 20.43 -17.50 -17.75
CA GLY A 375 21.86 -17.71 -17.52
C GLY A 375 22.40 -17.22 -16.18
N VAL A 376 21.51 -16.95 -15.20
CA VAL A 376 21.90 -16.65 -13.82
C VAL A 376 22.15 -17.93 -13.06
N ASP A 377 23.26 -18.01 -12.33
CA ASP A 377 23.56 -19.15 -11.44
C ASP A 377 22.75 -18.99 -10.13
N VAL A 378 21.62 -19.70 -10.04
CA VAL A 378 20.71 -19.70 -8.89
C VAL A 378 20.40 -21.11 -8.42
N ASP A 379 20.31 -21.30 -7.09
CA ASP A 379 19.86 -22.56 -6.48
C ASP A 379 18.36 -22.50 -6.16
N VAL A 380 17.54 -22.91 -7.12
CA VAL A 380 16.07 -22.87 -7.00
C VAL A 380 15.56 -23.76 -5.87
N ASP A 381 16.18 -24.93 -5.68
CA ASP A 381 15.77 -25.88 -4.64
C ASP A 381 16.08 -25.35 -3.23
N ALA A 382 17.25 -24.73 -3.04
CA ALA A 382 17.59 -24.06 -1.79
C ALA A 382 16.63 -22.90 -1.50
N GLY A 383 16.28 -22.09 -2.52
CA GLY A 383 15.29 -21.02 -2.38
C GLY A 383 13.91 -21.54 -2.00
N LEU A 384 13.43 -22.62 -2.63
CA LEU A 384 12.15 -23.23 -2.29
C LEU A 384 12.14 -23.83 -0.88
N ALA A 385 13.25 -24.47 -0.47
CA ALA A 385 13.37 -25.01 0.88
C ALA A 385 13.32 -23.89 1.93
N ALA A 386 14.01 -22.77 1.70
CA ALA A 386 13.99 -21.59 2.57
C ALA A 386 12.59 -20.98 2.66
N ALA A 387 11.89 -20.78 1.53
CA ALA A 387 10.53 -20.26 1.51
C ALA A 387 9.53 -21.16 2.26
N ARG A 388 9.63 -22.50 2.11
CA ARG A 388 8.79 -23.45 2.84
C ARG A 388 9.02 -23.37 4.35
N GLY A 389 10.27 -23.16 4.78
CA GLY A 389 10.62 -22.98 6.19
C GLY A 389 9.85 -21.82 6.82
N GLU A 390 9.80 -20.67 6.15
CA GLU A 390 9.06 -19.48 6.62
C GLU A 390 7.53 -19.69 6.63
N LEU A 391 7.01 -20.47 5.66
CA LEU A 391 5.58 -20.81 5.61
C LEU A 391 5.19 -21.92 6.60
N ASN A 392 6.13 -22.52 7.35
CA ASN A 392 5.92 -23.63 8.25
C ASN A 392 5.31 -24.87 7.54
N LEU A 393 5.67 -25.09 6.27
CA LEU A 393 5.22 -26.24 5.49
C LEU A 393 6.28 -27.36 5.58
N ALA A 394 5.86 -28.57 6.00
CA ALA A 394 6.74 -29.73 6.01
C ALA A 394 7.30 -30.00 4.60
N GLU A 395 8.55 -30.49 4.51
CA GLU A 395 9.10 -30.99 3.26
C GLU A 395 8.17 -32.08 2.71
N THR A 396 7.55 -31.81 1.55
CA THR A 396 6.86 -32.88 0.82
C THR A 396 7.95 -33.81 0.28
N ALA A 397 7.95 -35.07 0.74
CA ALA A 397 8.78 -36.09 0.11
C ALA A 397 8.56 -36.07 -1.42
N PRO A 398 9.62 -36.25 -2.24
CA PRO A 398 9.42 -36.36 -3.68
C PRO A 398 8.38 -37.46 -3.95
N ALA A 399 7.41 -37.15 -4.80
CA ALA A 399 6.50 -38.19 -5.29
C ALA A 399 7.36 -39.22 -6.01
N ASP A 400 7.43 -40.43 -5.48
CA ASP A 400 8.00 -41.55 -6.18
C ASP A 400 7.17 -41.77 -7.48
N ASP A 401 7.80 -41.55 -8.64
CA ASP A 401 7.27 -41.89 -9.97
C ASP A 401 7.13 -43.41 -10.16
#